data_8a19b1ae86f56aa70ad3938469770812
#
_entry.id   8a19b1ae86f56aa70ad3938469770812
#
_cell.length_a   1.000
_cell.length_b   1.000
_cell.length_c   1.000
_cell.angle_alpha   90.00
_cell.angle_beta   90.00
_cell.angle_gamma   90.00
#
_symmetry.space_group_name_H-M   'P 1'
#
loop_
_entity.id
_entity.type
_entity.pdbx_description
1 polymer ?
#
loop_
_entity_poly.entity_id
_entity_poly.type
_entity_poly.pdbx_seq_one_letter_code
_entity_poly.pdbx_strand_id
1 'polypeptide(L)'
;MRILVSDGIDKIGEDVLRNAGHEVVLQKYTPEELLVNIKNFDAIMVRSATKVTKDVIDAGNLKAIARGGVGLDNIDVSYAKEKGIPVLNTPGASSISVAELAIAHMLGVCRFLHRSKMEMVAGKWPKKDYAHGVELTGKTLGLLGIGAIGKETAKRAIGLGMKVIAFDPFVKSIDMNVNLVTKDELLAQSDFISLHMPFIKAEGPALAEAEFAKMKKGVIIVNCARGGTVKESALLEALNNGTVLRAAIDVYENEPPTEAQKALIEHPNVAVTPHIGASTDEAQIRVSEEIAQKVVDVLK
;
A
#
# COMPACT_ATOMS: atom_id res chain seq x y z
N MET A 1 3.07 -29.72 12.63
CA MET A 1 2.49 -29.58 11.28
C MET A 1 3.55 -29.07 10.32
N ARG A 2 3.37 -29.28 9.03
CA ARG A 2 4.34 -28.87 8.00
C ARG A 2 3.86 -27.60 7.29
N ILE A 3 4.64 -26.52 7.38
CA ILE A 3 4.27 -25.19 6.90
C ILE A 3 5.18 -24.80 5.75
N LEU A 4 4.60 -24.46 4.60
CA LEU A 4 5.32 -23.86 3.47
C LEU A 4 5.39 -22.34 3.64
N VAL A 5 6.59 -21.77 3.61
CA VAL A 5 6.84 -20.34 3.55
C VAL A 5 7.40 -20.03 2.15
N SER A 6 6.54 -19.54 1.25
CA SER A 6 6.87 -19.43 -0.17
C SER A 6 7.65 -18.16 -0.53
N ASP A 7 7.33 -17.02 0.12
CA ASP A 7 7.90 -15.71 -0.23
C ASP A 7 8.89 -15.19 0.84
N GLY A 8 9.34 -16.09 1.72
CA GLY A 8 10.24 -15.74 2.81
C GLY A 8 9.55 -15.13 4.03
N ILE A 9 10.25 -15.17 5.16
CA ILE A 9 9.85 -14.63 6.45
C ILE A 9 11.13 -14.22 7.20
N ASP A 10 11.04 -13.21 8.07
CA ASP A 10 12.15 -12.87 8.96
C ASP A 10 12.43 -14.03 9.95
N LYS A 11 13.68 -14.10 10.39
CA LYS A 11 14.16 -15.17 11.30
C LYS A 11 13.32 -15.28 12.56
N ILE A 12 12.82 -14.15 13.09
CA ILE A 12 11.96 -14.16 14.29
C ILE A 12 10.67 -14.94 14.07
N GLY A 13 10.04 -14.78 12.90
CA GLY A 13 8.82 -15.51 12.55
C GLY A 13 9.08 -17.00 12.32
N GLU A 14 10.22 -17.34 11.69
CA GLU A 14 10.65 -18.73 11.54
C GLU A 14 10.85 -19.40 12.91
N ASP A 15 11.52 -18.70 13.83
CA ASP A 15 11.76 -19.21 15.18
C ASP A 15 10.46 -19.41 15.98
N VAL A 16 9.48 -18.51 15.85
CA VAL A 16 8.14 -18.66 16.46
C VAL A 16 7.49 -19.97 16.00
N LEU A 17 7.49 -20.25 14.70
CA LEU A 17 6.88 -21.45 14.14
C LEU A 17 7.62 -22.74 14.59
N ARG A 18 8.95 -22.73 14.53
CA ARG A 18 9.77 -23.91 14.92
C ARG A 18 9.70 -24.19 16.41
N ASN A 19 9.70 -23.17 17.25
CA ASN A 19 9.56 -23.31 18.70
C ASN A 19 8.18 -23.83 19.09
N ALA A 20 7.15 -23.61 18.28
CA ALA A 20 5.83 -24.21 18.44
C ALA A 20 5.75 -25.66 17.94
N GLY A 21 6.86 -26.25 17.49
CA GLY A 21 6.95 -27.65 17.06
C GLY A 21 6.53 -27.89 15.60
N HIS A 22 6.48 -26.85 14.76
CA HIS A 22 6.16 -27.01 13.34
C HIS A 22 7.42 -27.24 12.49
N GLU A 23 7.30 -28.05 11.44
CA GLU A 23 8.30 -28.16 10.38
C GLU A 23 8.10 -26.98 9.42
N VAL A 24 9.08 -26.10 9.32
CA VAL A 24 9.06 -24.92 8.43
C VAL A 24 9.90 -25.18 7.21
N VAL A 25 9.29 -25.14 6.03
CA VAL A 25 9.95 -25.29 4.73
C VAL A 25 9.98 -23.94 4.01
N LEU A 26 11.17 -23.38 3.88
CA LEU A 26 11.42 -22.14 3.15
C LEU A 26 11.69 -22.48 1.69
N GLN A 27 10.68 -22.47 0.84
CA GLN A 27 10.80 -22.87 -0.56
C GLN A 27 9.87 -22.06 -1.44
N LYS A 28 10.43 -21.40 -2.44
CA LYS A 28 9.65 -20.78 -3.51
C LYS A 28 9.44 -21.79 -4.64
N TYR A 29 8.21 -21.97 -5.00
CA TYR A 29 7.79 -22.79 -6.13
C TYR A 29 7.30 -21.93 -7.29
N THR A 30 7.44 -22.42 -8.53
CA THR A 30 6.66 -21.88 -9.66
C THR A 30 5.18 -22.20 -9.46
N PRO A 31 4.24 -21.55 -10.16
CA PRO A 31 2.82 -21.87 -10.05
C PRO A 31 2.51 -23.33 -10.29
N GLU A 32 3.16 -23.96 -11.27
CA GLU A 32 2.99 -25.38 -11.64
C GLU A 32 3.53 -26.32 -10.56
N GLU A 33 4.73 -26.01 -10.04
CA GLU A 33 5.33 -26.77 -8.94
C GLU A 33 4.51 -26.65 -7.65
N LEU A 34 3.93 -25.47 -7.38
CA LEU A 34 3.08 -25.27 -6.21
C LEU A 34 1.86 -26.17 -6.24
N LEU A 35 1.17 -26.29 -7.36
CA LEU A 35 0.03 -27.20 -7.53
C LEU A 35 0.39 -28.65 -7.22
N VAL A 36 1.59 -29.10 -7.59
CA VAL A 36 2.04 -30.48 -7.35
C VAL A 36 2.44 -30.71 -5.90
N ASN A 37 3.05 -29.71 -5.27
CA ASN A 37 3.71 -29.87 -3.95
C ASN A 37 2.84 -29.45 -2.76
N ILE A 38 1.82 -28.61 -2.97
CA ILE A 38 1.02 -28.03 -1.87
C ILE A 38 0.31 -29.07 -1.01
N LYS A 39 -0.01 -30.24 -1.55
CA LYS A 39 -0.62 -31.38 -0.85
C LYS A 39 0.24 -31.93 0.30
N ASN A 40 1.54 -31.61 0.30
CA ASN A 40 2.48 -32.05 1.32
C ASN A 40 2.54 -31.10 2.54
N PHE A 41 1.72 -30.05 2.56
CA PHE A 41 1.74 -29.01 3.59
C PHE A 41 0.38 -28.85 4.27
N ASP A 42 0.41 -28.59 5.58
CA ASP A 42 -0.78 -28.27 6.39
C ASP A 42 -1.15 -26.79 6.29
N ALA A 43 -0.19 -25.90 6.03
CA ALA A 43 -0.43 -24.48 5.88
C ALA A 43 0.55 -23.88 4.86
N ILE A 44 0.13 -22.76 4.26
CA ILE A 44 0.97 -21.94 3.38
C ILE A 44 1.04 -20.51 3.92
N MET A 45 2.27 -19.98 3.96
CA MET A 45 2.54 -18.57 4.24
C MET A 45 3.13 -17.91 2.99
N VAL A 46 2.51 -16.81 2.57
CA VAL A 46 2.89 -16.06 1.37
C VAL A 46 3.09 -14.60 1.69
N ARG A 47 3.67 -13.87 0.75
CA ARG A 47 3.63 -12.41 0.69
C ARG A 47 2.89 -11.96 -0.57
N SER A 48 3.48 -11.10 -1.40
CA SER A 48 2.82 -10.58 -2.62
C SER A 48 3.10 -11.40 -3.87
N ALA A 49 4.20 -12.17 -3.92
CA ALA A 49 4.67 -12.82 -5.13
C ALA A 49 3.90 -14.12 -5.44
N THR A 50 3.59 -14.93 -4.42
CA THR A 50 2.88 -16.20 -4.60
C THR A 50 1.37 -15.98 -4.60
N LYS A 51 0.68 -16.52 -5.62
CA LYS A 51 -0.78 -16.51 -5.71
C LYS A 51 -1.36 -17.81 -5.16
N VAL A 52 -2.31 -17.69 -4.21
CA VAL A 52 -3.07 -18.83 -3.68
C VAL A 52 -4.45 -18.80 -4.31
N THR A 53 -4.53 -19.39 -5.49
CA THR A 53 -5.75 -19.49 -6.30
C THR A 53 -6.64 -20.63 -5.83
N LYS A 54 -7.86 -20.71 -6.38
CA LYS A 54 -8.78 -21.84 -6.21
C LYS A 54 -8.08 -23.16 -6.47
N ASP A 55 -7.31 -23.27 -7.57
CA ASP A 55 -6.64 -24.53 -7.95
C ASP A 55 -5.59 -24.93 -6.92
N VAL A 56 -4.85 -23.98 -6.33
CA VAL A 56 -3.89 -24.24 -5.25
C VAL A 56 -4.61 -24.73 -3.99
N ILE A 57 -5.76 -24.13 -3.65
CA ILE A 57 -6.57 -24.54 -2.51
C ILE A 57 -7.11 -25.96 -2.69
N ASP A 58 -7.62 -26.28 -3.87
CA ASP A 58 -8.17 -27.62 -4.18
C ASP A 58 -7.07 -28.71 -4.27
N ALA A 59 -5.86 -28.33 -4.68
CA ALA A 59 -4.73 -29.27 -4.76
C ALA A 59 -4.13 -29.64 -3.40
N GLY A 60 -4.42 -28.86 -2.33
CA GLY A 60 -3.87 -29.03 -0.98
C GLY A 60 -4.90 -29.52 0.04
N ASN A 61 -4.41 -29.84 1.23
CA ASN A 61 -5.22 -30.11 2.42
C ASN A 61 -4.92 -29.03 3.50
N LEU A 62 -4.99 -27.76 3.09
CA LEU A 62 -4.59 -26.64 3.93
C LEU A 62 -5.54 -26.43 5.10
N LYS A 63 -4.98 -26.27 6.28
CA LYS A 63 -5.67 -25.89 7.54
C LYS A 63 -5.64 -24.39 7.78
N ALA A 64 -4.70 -23.68 7.15
CA ALA A 64 -4.59 -22.22 7.18
C ALA A 64 -3.85 -21.68 5.95
N ILE A 65 -4.25 -20.49 5.52
CA ILE A 65 -3.54 -19.69 4.53
C ILE A 65 -3.17 -18.38 5.21
N ALA A 66 -1.89 -18.00 5.21
CA ALA A 66 -1.39 -16.82 5.89
C ALA A 66 -0.67 -15.88 4.92
N ARG A 67 -0.94 -14.58 5.02
CA ARG A 67 -0.21 -13.56 4.27
C ARG A 67 0.49 -12.59 5.19
N GLY A 68 1.82 -12.54 5.10
CA GLY A 68 2.62 -11.49 5.74
C GLY A 68 2.41 -10.14 5.07
N GLY A 69 1.41 -9.38 5.52
CA GLY A 69 1.04 -8.07 4.98
C GLY A 69 -0.44 -7.74 5.14
N VAL A 70 -0.86 -6.59 4.65
CA VAL A 70 -2.22 -6.05 4.84
C VAL A 70 -3.22 -6.60 3.83
N GLY A 71 -2.91 -6.47 2.53
CA GLY A 71 -3.83 -6.88 1.46
C GLY A 71 -3.91 -8.39 1.31
N LEU A 72 -4.95 -8.87 0.65
CA LEU A 72 -5.19 -10.29 0.36
C LEU A 72 -5.45 -10.52 -1.12
N ASP A 73 -5.02 -9.58 -1.96
CA ASP A 73 -5.33 -9.53 -3.40
C ASP A 73 -4.78 -10.74 -4.20
N ASN A 74 -3.77 -11.42 -3.66
CA ASN A 74 -3.16 -12.62 -4.24
C ASN A 74 -3.73 -13.95 -3.68
N ILE A 75 -4.79 -13.90 -2.87
CA ILE A 75 -5.45 -15.08 -2.26
C ILE A 75 -6.92 -15.09 -2.65
N ASP A 76 -7.45 -16.22 -3.07
CA ASP A 76 -8.89 -16.42 -3.25
C ASP A 76 -9.57 -16.62 -1.88
N VAL A 77 -9.79 -15.49 -1.20
CA VAL A 77 -10.36 -15.46 0.16
C VAL A 77 -11.77 -16.02 0.20
N SER A 78 -12.57 -15.74 -0.82
CA SER A 78 -13.96 -16.23 -0.91
C SER A 78 -13.99 -17.74 -0.95
N TYR A 79 -13.17 -18.31 -1.80
CA TYR A 79 -13.08 -19.75 -1.97
C TYR A 79 -12.48 -20.45 -0.74
N ALA A 80 -11.43 -19.89 -0.14
CA ALA A 80 -10.88 -20.41 1.11
C ALA A 80 -11.94 -20.46 2.21
N LYS A 81 -12.79 -19.42 2.32
CA LYS A 81 -13.90 -19.36 3.26
C LYS A 81 -14.96 -20.43 2.98
N GLU A 82 -15.31 -20.67 1.73
CA GLU A 82 -16.25 -21.76 1.33
C GLU A 82 -15.72 -23.15 1.75
N LYS A 83 -14.39 -23.34 1.70
CA LYS A 83 -13.72 -24.57 2.14
C LYS A 83 -13.49 -24.62 3.66
N GLY A 84 -13.88 -23.59 4.42
CA GLY A 84 -13.65 -23.53 5.86
C GLY A 84 -12.21 -23.28 6.27
N ILE A 85 -11.36 -22.80 5.35
CA ILE A 85 -9.94 -22.54 5.58
C ILE A 85 -9.75 -21.09 6.04
N PRO A 86 -9.22 -20.84 7.25
CA PRO A 86 -8.95 -19.49 7.72
C PRO A 86 -7.85 -18.83 6.90
N VAL A 87 -8.09 -17.57 6.51
CA VAL A 87 -7.11 -16.70 5.86
C VAL A 87 -6.65 -15.63 6.85
N LEU A 88 -5.37 -15.61 7.13
CA LEU A 88 -4.73 -14.75 8.13
C LEU A 88 -3.89 -13.67 7.46
N ASN A 89 -3.89 -12.46 8.03
CA ASN A 89 -3.04 -11.35 7.59
C ASN A 89 -2.58 -10.47 8.76
N THR A 90 -1.77 -9.43 8.48
CA THR A 90 -1.21 -8.52 9.48
C THR A 90 -1.58 -7.06 9.17
N PRO A 91 -2.84 -6.64 9.41
CA PRO A 91 -3.35 -5.35 8.93
C PRO A 91 -2.72 -4.12 9.59
N GLY A 92 -2.06 -4.28 10.76
CA GLY A 92 -1.45 -3.19 11.52
C GLY A 92 0.07 -3.11 11.44
N ALA A 93 0.74 -4.22 11.16
CA ALA A 93 2.18 -4.39 11.36
C ALA A 93 3.07 -3.45 10.52
N SER A 94 2.65 -3.09 9.31
CA SER A 94 3.38 -2.21 8.40
C SER A 94 2.85 -0.77 8.36
N SER A 95 1.85 -0.42 9.18
CA SER A 95 1.15 0.87 9.07
C SER A 95 2.07 2.07 9.26
N ILE A 96 3.03 1.98 10.18
CA ILE A 96 4.03 3.03 10.43
C ILE A 96 4.88 3.26 9.18
N SER A 97 5.42 2.20 8.59
CA SER A 97 6.31 2.28 7.43
C SER A 97 5.61 2.88 6.20
N VAL A 98 4.38 2.45 5.92
CA VAL A 98 3.59 3.00 4.81
C VAL A 98 3.27 4.48 5.05
N ALA A 99 2.91 4.87 6.27
CA ALA A 99 2.66 6.27 6.62
C ALA A 99 3.92 7.13 6.46
N GLU A 100 5.08 6.62 6.85
CA GLU A 100 6.37 7.31 6.69
C GLU A 100 6.75 7.48 5.23
N LEU A 101 6.51 6.46 4.38
CA LEU A 101 6.71 6.60 2.93
C LEU A 101 5.75 7.66 2.35
N ALA A 102 4.47 7.68 2.75
CA ALA A 102 3.52 8.69 2.28
C ALA A 102 3.98 10.12 2.64
N ILE A 103 4.47 10.35 3.85
CA ILE A 103 5.06 11.64 4.27
C ILE A 103 6.34 11.95 3.50
N ALA A 104 7.23 10.96 3.31
CA ALA A 104 8.45 11.13 2.53
C ALA A 104 8.14 11.51 1.07
N HIS A 105 7.13 10.88 0.47
CA HIS A 105 6.60 11.22 -0.85
C HIS A 105 6.06 12.67 -0.90
N MET A 106 5.25 13.09 0.08
CA MET A 106 4.78 14.47 0.15
C MET A 106 5.94 15.46 0.16
N LEU A 107 6.90 15.27 1.05
CA LEU A 107 8.09 16.12 1.15
C LEU A 107 8.95 16.05 -0.12
N GLY A 108 9.18 14.84 -0.62
CA GLY A 108 10.01 14.58 -1.78
C GLY A 108 9.50 15.23 -3.06
N VAL A 109 8.19 15.11 -3.32
CA VAL A 109 7.56 15.69 -4.52
C VAL A 109 7.44 17.21 -4.39
N CYS A 110 7.18 17.74 -3.17
CA CYS A 110 7.12 19.18 -2.93
C CYS A 110 8.48 19.86 -3.09
N ARG A 111 9.57 19.17 -2.81
CA ARG A 111 10.94 19.72 -2.84
C ARG A 111 11.78 19.13 -3.98
N PHE A 112 11.14 18.43 -4.94
CA PHE A 112 11.75 17.89 -6.17
C PHE A 112 12.92 16.91 -5.93
N LEU A 113 12.93 16.17 -4.81
CA LEU A 113 14.09 15.35 -4.43
C LEU A 113 14.44 14.29 -5.48
N HIS A 114 13.42 13.66 -6.10
CA HIS A 114 13.61 12.65 -7.15
C HIS A 114 14.24 13.27 -8.43
N ARG A 115 13.72 14.39 -8.92
CA ARG A 115 14.17 15.04 -10.14
C ARG A 115 15.54 15.71 -9.97
N SER A 116 15.74 16.44 -8.87
CA SER A 116 17.00 17.15 -8.60
C SER A 116 18.19 16.20 -8.52
N LYS A 117 18.03 15.00 -7.92
CA LYS A 117 19.10 14.01 -7.90
C LYS A 117 19.51 13.57 -9.29
N MET A 118 18.56 13.27 -10.18
CA MET A 118 18.87 12.81 -11.54
C MET A 118 19.62 13.89 -12.34
N GLU A 119 19.21 15.15 -12.22
CA GLU A 119 19.86 16.26 -12.90
C GLU A 119 21.26 16.54 -12.33
N MET A 120 21.46 16.47 -11.01
CA MET A 120 22.77 16.58 -10.38
C MET A 120 23.73 15.44 -10.83
N VAL A 121 23.24 14.20 -10.92
CA VAL A 121 24.02 13.08 -11.46
C VAL A 121 24.39 13.30 -12.92
N ALA A 122 23.53 13.94 -13.70
CA ALA A 122 23.82 14.33 -15.10
C ALA A 122 24.73 15.57 -15.22
N GLY A 123 25.33 16.06 -14.11
CA GLY A 123 26.25 17.21 -14.08
C GLY A 123 25.56 18.57 -14.26
N LYS A 124 24.24 18.65 -14.13
CA LYS A 124 23.48 19.91 -14.24
C LYS A 124 23.39 20.61 -12.88
N TRP A 125 23.23 21.95 -12.92
CA TRP A 125 23.01 22.80 -11.74
C TRP A 125 21.78 23.72 -11.95
N PRO A 126 20.55 23.15 -12.03
CA PRO A 126 19.35 23.91 -12.42
C PRO A 126 18.67 24.58 -11.21
N LYS A 127 19.42 25.28 -10.37
CA LYS A 127 18.92 25.90 -9.10
C LYS A 127 17.66 26.75 -9.29
N LYS A 128 17.56 27.45 -10.41
CA LYS A 128 16.41 28.32 -10.69
C LYS A 128 15.13 27.57 -10.98
N ASP A 129 15.22 26.36 -11.55
CA ASP A 129 14.06 25.53 -11.92
C ASP A 129 13.35 24.95 -10.70
N TYR A 130 14.04 24.95 -9.54
CA TYR A 130 13.53 24.47 -8.25
C TYR A 130 13.12 25.59 -7.28
N ALA A 131 12.95 26.83 -7.77
CA ALA A 131 12.57 27.97 -6.93
C ALA A 131 11.16 27.89 -6.35
N HIS A 132 10.27 27.09 -6.96
CA HIS A 132 8.85 27.00 -6.62
C HIS A 132 8.49 25.69 -5.89
N GLY A 133 9.20 25.40 -4.81
CA GLY A 133 8.83 24.32 -3.87
C GLY A 133 7.55 24.67 -3.11
N VAL A 134 6.97 23.65 -2.45
CA VAL A 134 5.77 23.80 -1.61
C VAL A 134 6.12 23.42 -0.16
N GLU A 135 5.62 24.19 0.80
CA GLU A 135 5.67 23.86 2.22
C GLU A 135 4.39 23.15 2.66
N LEU A 136 4.51 22.22 3.61
CA LEU A 136 3.37 21.49 4.15
C LEU A 136 2.66 22.27 5.27
N THR A 137 3.41 23.07 6.04
CA THR A 137 2.88 23.84 7.17
C THR A 137 1.70 24.72 6.76
N GLY A 138 0.61 24.63 7.51
CA GLY A 138 -0.62 25.38 7.29
C GLY A 138 -1.52 24.85 6.16
N LYS A 139 -1.05 23.88 5.38
CA LYS A 139 -1.83 23.24 4.31
C LYS A 139 -2.81 22.21 4.86
N THR A 140 -3.86 21.91 4.09
CA THR A 140 -4.85 20.90 4.42
C THR A 140 -4.51 19.58 3.73
N LEU A 141 -4.34 18.51 4.53
CA LEU A 141 -4.23 17.13 4.05
C LEU A 141 -5.59 16.45 4.16
N GLY A 142 -6.13 16.00 3.04
CA GLY A 142 -7.29 15.12 2.96
C GLY A 142 -6.86 13.65 2.94
N LEU A 143 -7.37 12.84 3.84
CA LEU A 143 -7.12 11.41 3.90
C LEU A 143 -8.34 10.64 3.39
N LEU A 144 -8.21 9.94 2.28
CA LEU A 144 -9.18 8.96 1.84
C LEU A 144 -8.87 7.61 2.51
N GLY A 145 -9.63 7.30 3.55
CA GLY A 145 -9.39 6.21 4.49
C GLY A 145 -8.63 6.67 5.74
N ILE A 146 -9.22 6.41 6.93
CA ILE A 146 -8.62 6.72 8.24
C ILE A 146 -8.48 5.47 9.11
N GLY A 147 -8.16 4.33 8.45
CA GLY A 147 -7.74 3.10 9.10
C GLY A 147 -6.37 3.24 9.78
N ALA A 148 -5.71 2.12 10.06
CA ALA A 148 -4.41 2.11 10.77
C ALA A 148 -3.35 2.99 10.08
N ILE A 149 -3.18 2.87 8.76
CA ILE A 149 -2.21 3.67 7.99
C ILE A 149 -2.61 5.15 7.99
N GLY A 150 -3.89 5.44 7.72
CA GLY A 150 -4.40 6.82 7.70
C GLY A 150 -4.18 7.55 9.04
N LYS A 151 -4.39 6.87 10.16
CA LYS A 151 -4.12 7.41 11.52
C LYS A 151 -2.64 7.73 11.73
N GLU A 152 -1.75 6.83 11.33
CA GLU A 152 -0.30 7.06 11.43
C GLU A 152 0.18 8.19 10.50
N THR A 153 -0.44 8.34 9.31
CA THR A 153 -0.18 9.46 8.41
C THR A 153 -0.68 10.77 9.00
N ALA A 154 -1.91 10.79 9.55
CA ALA A 154 -2.49 11.96 10.21
C ALA A 154 -1.62 12.46 11.35
N LYS A 155 -1.17 11.56 12.24
CA LYS A 155 -0.28 11.88 13.37
C LYS A 155 0.98 12.62 12.93
N ARG A 156 1.62 12.14 11.86
CA ARG A 156 2.85 12.75 11.32
C ARG A 156 2.57 14.06 10.61
N ALA A 157 1.50 14.15 9.84
CA ALA A 157 1.10 15.37 9.15
C ALA A 157 0.75 16.51 10.13
N ILE A 158 0.05 16.20 11.23
CA ILE A 158 -0.22 17.16 12.32
C ILE A 158 1.10 17.64 12.92
N GLY A 159 2.07 16.74 13.17
CA GLY A 159 3.40 17.08 13.66
C GLY A 159 4.20 17.99 12.71
N LEU A 160 3.90 17.97 11.40
CA LEU A 160 4.45 18.86 10.39
C LEU A 160 3.66 20.17 10.22
N GLY A 161 2.69 20.43 11.09
CA GLY A 161 1.89 21.67 11.07
C GLY A 161 0.78 21.69 10.02
N MET A 162 0.37 20.54 9.49
CA MET A 162 -0.77 20.44 8.56
C MET A 162 -2.10 20.41 9.32
N LYS A 163 -3.16 20.91 8.67
CA LYS A 163 -4.55 20.60 9.04
C LYS A 163 -4.93 19.28 8.40
N VAL A 164 -5.59 18.39 9.14
CA VAL A 164 -5.98 17.08 8.62
C VAL A 164 -7.50 16.94 8.63
N ILE A 165 -8.05 16.59 7.48
CA ILE A 165 -9.43 16.17 7.30
C ILE A 165 -9.46 14.75 6.73
N ALA A 166 -10.49 13.97 7.01
CA ALA A 166 -10.57 12.60 6.53
C ALA A 166 -11.99 12.22 6.10
N PHE A 167 -12.06 11.36 5.11
CA PHE A 167 -13.27 10.64 4.72
C PHE A 167 -13.04 9.14 4.84
N ASP A 168 -13.95 8.48 5.56
CA ASP A 168 -14.01 7.02 5.67
C ASP A 168 -15.47 6.63 5.90
N PRO A 169 -16.08 5.78 5.05
CA PRO A 169 -17.49 5.43 5.17
C PRO A 169 -17.81 4.60 6.43
N PHE A 170 -16.81 3.99 7.04
CA PHE A 170 -16.96 3.09 8.18
C PHE A 170 -16.63 3.74 9.53
N VAL A 171 -15.93 4.88 9.54
CA VAL A 171 -15.49 5.56 10.76
C VAL A 171 -16.43 6.72 11.09
N LYS A 172 -17.10 6.65 12.25
CA LYS A 172 -18.06 7.67 12.72
C LYS A 172 -17.45 8.70 13.66
N SER A 173 -16.38 8.34 14.35
CA SER A 173 -15.64 9.20 15.27
C SER A 173 -14.18 8.80 15.34
N ILE A 174 -13.34 9.74 15.71
CA ILE A 174 -11.89 9.53 15.84
C ILE A 174 -11.36 10.36 17.01
N ASP A 175 -10.54 9.75 17.85
CA ASP A 175 -9.85 10.40 18.96
C ASP A 175 -8.48 10.95 18.50
N MET A 176 -8.54 11.93 17.62
CA MET A 176 -7.38 12.65 17.07
C MET A 176 -7.81 14.02 16.59
N ASN A 177 -6.87 14.96 16.44
CA ASN A 177 -7.14 16.29 15.85
C ASN A 177 -7.31 16.17 14.30
N VAL A 178 -8.35 15.45 13.89
CA VAL A 178 -8.75 15.19 12.51
C VAL A 178 -10.25 15.43 12.37
N ASN A 179 -10.66 16.25 11.43
CA ASN A 179 -12.08 16.48 11.15
C ASN A 179 -12.57 15.45 10.13
N LEU A 180 -13.58 14.68 10.50
CA LEU A 180 -14.29 13.82 9.55
C LEU A 180 -15.24 14.66 8.71
N VAL A 181 -15.17 14.50 7.39
CA VAL A 181 -15.93 15.26 6.40
C VAL A 181 -16.50 14.32 5.33
N THR A 182 -17.38 14.81 4.48
CA THR A 182 -17.81 14.07 3.28
C THR A 182 -16.68 13.98 2.25
N LYS A 183 -16.78 13.03 1.30
CA LYS A 183 -15.79 12.90 0.22
C LYS A 183 -15.71 14.20 -0.60
N ASP A 184 -16.84 14.81 -0.93
CA ASP A 184 -16.88 16.02 -1.74
C ASP A 184 -16.24 17.23 -0.99
N GLU A 185 -16.49 17.37 0.31
CA GLU A 185 -15.83 18.38 1.14
C GLU A 185 -14.32 18.17 1.20
N LEU A 186 -13.87 16.91 1.34
CA LEU A 186 -12.45 16.57 1.33
C LEU A 186 -11.81 16.99 0.00
N LEU A 187 -12.41 16.62 -1.13
CA LEU A 187 -11.88 16.97 -2.45
C LEU A 187 -11.78 18.49 -2.65
N ALA A 188 -12.82 19.23 -2.23
CA ALA A 188 -12.87 20.68 -2.40
C ALA A 188 -11.94 21.47 -1.46
N GLN A 189 -11.58 20.92 -0.28
CA GLN A 189 -10.82 21.65 0.73
C GLN A 189 -9.34 21.29 0.79
N SER A 190 -8.93 20.16 0.22
CA SER A 190 -7.58 19.63 0.36
C SER A 190 -6.57 20.32 -0.54
N ASP A 191 -5.39 20.62 0.01
CA ASP A 191 -4.19 21.00 -0.74
C ASP A 191 -3.36 19.76 -1.10
N PHE A 192 -3.48 18.71 -0.27
CA PHE A 192 -2.91 17.39 -0.47
C PHE A 192 -4.00 16.34 -0.25
N ILE A 193 -3.99 15.28 -1.07
CA ILE A 193 -4.86 14.11 -0.86
C ILE A 193 -3.99 12.87 -0.82
N SER A 194 -4.08 12.09 0.26
CA SER A 194 -3.39 10.81 0.41
C SER A 194 -4.39 9.68 0.59
N LEU A 195 -4.19 8.59 -0.18
CA LEU A 195 -5.09 7.44 -0.17
C LEU A 195 -4.56 6.34 0.76
N HIS A 196 -5.45 5.83 1.62
CA HIS A 196 -5.17 4.77 2.60
C HIS A 196 -6.36 3.81 2.70
N MET A 197 -6.92 3.43 1.57
CA MET A 197 -8.10 2.57 1.46
C MET A 197 -7.84 1.40 0.50
N PRO A 198 -8.56 0.27 0.62
CA PRO A 198 -8.47 -0.81 -0.35
C PRO A 198 -9.05 -0.39 -1.71
N PHE A 199 -8.64 -1.09 -2.76
CA PHE A 199 -9.32 -1.02 -4.06
C PHE A 199 -10.49 -2.01 -4.08
N ILE A 200 -11.69 -1.51 -4.30
CA ILE A 200 -12.91 -2.33 -4.42
C ILE A 200 -13.30 -2.34 -5.90
N LYS A 201 -13.00 -3.43 -6.60
CA LYS A 201 -13.20 -3.54 -8.04
C LYS A 201 -14.64 -3.22 -8.48
N ALA A 202 -15.62 -3.58 -7.67
CA ALA A 202 -17.04 -3.33 -7.98
C ALA A 202 -17.42 -1.83 -7.92
N GLU A 203 -16.69 -1.03 -7.12
CA GLU A 203 -16.91 0.40 -6.96
C GLU A 203 -16.06 1.23 -7.94
N GLY A 204 -15.01 0.62 -8.51
CA GLY A 204 -14.06 1.30 -9.37
C GLY A 204 -13.08 2.21 -8.60
N PRO A 205 -12.38 3.13 -9.32
CA PRO A 205 -11.40 4.02 -8.71
C PRO A 205 -12.06 5.04 -7.77
N ALA A 206 -11.40 5.31 -6.65
CA ALA A 206 -11.83 6.35 -5.71
C ALA A 206 -11.60 7.77 -6.27
N LEU A 207 -10.59 7.93 -7.13
CA LEU A 207 -10.30 9.17 -7.86
C LEU A 207 -10.27 8.90 -9.36
N ALA A 208 -11.22 9.49 -10.07
CA ALA A 208 -11.33 9.51 -11.52
C ALA A 208 -11.63 10.95 -12.01
N GLU A 209 -12.01 11.13 -13.24
CA GLU A 209 -12.25 12.43 -13.88
C GLU A 209 -13.24 13.29 -13.07
N ALA A 210 -14.32 12.69 -12.59
CA ALA A 210 -15.35 13.39 -11.82
C ALA A 210 -14.84 13.90 -10.46
N GLU A 211 -13.94 13.15 -9.82
CA GLU A 211 -13.33 13.56 -8.56
C GLU A 211 -12.29 14.66 -8.80
N PHE A 212 -11.44 14.52 -9.81
CA PHE A 212 -10.46 15.57 -10.15
C PHE A 212 -11.12 16.90 -10.46
N ALA A 213 -12.29 16.90 -11.12
CA ALA A 213 -13.05 18.11 -11.41
C ALA A 213 -13.55 18.86 -10.15
N LYS A 214 -13.65 18.18 -8.99
CA LYS A 214 -14.08 18.78 -7.72
C LYS A 214 -12.93 19.29 -6.86
N MET A 215 -11.66 19.02 -7.26
CA MET A 215 -10.49 19.35 -6.45
C MET A 215 -10.07 20.81 -6.61
N LYS A 216 -9.33 21.31 -5.62
CA LYS A 216 -8.61 22.58 -5.77
C LYS A 216 -7.60 22.48 -6.91
N LYS A 217 -7.51 23.53 -7.73
CA LYS A 217 -6.43 23.63 -8.70
C LYS A 217 -5.07 23.65 -7.99
N GLY A 218 -4.15 22.81 -8.45
CA GLY A 218 -2.83 22.70 -7.87
C GLY A 218 -2.74 21.73 -6.68
N VAL A 219 -3.74 20.86 -6.48
CA VAL A 219 -3.70 19.79 -5.45
C VAL A 219 -2.54 18.84 -5.70
N ILE A 220 -2.01 18.23 -4.63
CA ILE A 220 -0.96 17.22 -4.69
C ILE A 220 -1.55 15.88 -4.26
N ILE A 221 -1.34 14.84 -5.08
CA ILE A 221 -1.88 13.49 -4.85
C ILE A 221 -0.78 12.55 -4.38
N VAL A 222 -1.05 11.75 -3.35
CA VAL A 222 -0.16 10.69 -2.86
C VAL A 222 -0.92 9.36 -2.80
N ASN A 223 -0.42 8.35 -3.49
CA ASN A 223 -1.00 7.01 -3.49
C ASN A 223 0.01 5.95 -3.06
N CYS A 224 -0.06 5.54 -1.80
CA CYS A 224 0.63 4.39 -1.24
C CYS A 224 -0.37 3.31 -0.77
N ALA A 225 -1.59 3.29 -1.34
CA ALA A 225 -2.66 2.37 -0.96
C ALA A 225 -2.70 1.12 -1.84
N ARG A 226 -3.36 1.22 -2.99
CA ARG A 226 -3.48 0.13 -3.99
C ARG A 226 -3.53 0.72 -5.38
N GLY A 227 -2.99 -0.01 -6.35
CA GLY A 227 -3.24 0.24 -7.77
C GLY A 227 -4.73 0.18 -8.08
N GLY A 228 -5.19 1.00 -9.01
CA GLY A 228 -6.61 1.13 -9.37
C GLY A 228 -7.43 2.02 -8.44
N THR A 229 -6.96 2.41 -7.24
CA THR A 229 -7.67 3.40 -6.39
C THR A 229 -7.69 4.79 -7.02
N VAL A 230 -6.69 5.10 -7.83
CA VAL A 230 -6.65 6.28 -8.69
C VAL A 230 -6.65 5.80 -10.14
N LYS A 231 -7.54 6.31 -10.98
CA LYS A 231 -7.49 6.06 -12.42
C LYS A 231 -6.29 6.78 -13.02
N GLU A 232 -5.27 6.02 -13.42
CA GLU A 232 -3.97 6.58 -13.82
C GLU A 232 -4.07 7.48 -15.05
N SER A 233 -4.94 7.15 -16.02
CA SER A 233 -5.18 8.00 -17.19
C SER A 233 -5.81 9.35 -16.81
N ALA A 234 -6.73 9.38 -15.85
CA ALA A 234 -7.34 10.60 -15.35
C ALA A 234 -6.35 11.45 -14.52
N LEU A 235 -5.47 10.80 -13.75
CA LEU A 235 -4.39 11.49 -13.04
C LEU A 235 -3.41 12.15 -14.01
N LEU A 236 -3.03 11.45 -15.08
CA LEU A 236 -2.15 12.01 -16.12
C LEU A 236 -2.79 13.23 -16.80
N GLU A 237 -4.08 13.17 -17.12
CA GLU A 237 -4.81 14.31 -17.67
C GLU A 237 -4.87 15.49 -16.69
N ALA A 238 -5.15 15.21 -15.40
CA ALA A 238 -5.20 16.23 -14.36
C ALA A 238 -3.84 16.89 -14.09
N LEU A 239 -2.73 16.16 -14.26
CA LEU A 239 -1.36 16.71 -14.22
C LEU A 239 -1.10 17.63 -15.43
N ASN A 240 -1.47 17.19 -16.64
CA ASN A 240 -1.27 17.95 -17.88
C ASN A 240 -2.07 19.25 -17.93
N ASN A 241 -3.30 19.27 -17.38
CA ASN A 241 -4.16 20.47 -17.34
C ASN A 241 -3.93 21.35 -16.11
N GLY A 242 -3.05 20.91 -15.16
CA GLY A 242 -2.69 21.65 -13.96
C GLY A 242 -3.73 21.64 -12.84
N THR A 243 -4.75 20.80 -12.90
CA THR A 243 -5.64 20.50 -11.76
C THR A 243 -4.82 19.85 -10.65
N VAL A 244 -4.01 18.85 -10.99
CA VAL A 244 -3.01 18.26 -10.09
C VAL A 244 -1.66 18.92 -10.39
N LEU A 245 -1.04 19.51 -9.35
CA LEU A 245 0.27 20.13 -9.48
C LEU A 245 1.38 19.07 -9.54
N ARG A 246 1.29 18.06 -8.67
CA ARG A 246 2.27 16.98 -8.54
C ARG A 246 1.60 15.74 -8.01
N ALA A 247 2.19 14.59 -8.28
CA ALA A 247 1.77 13.32 -7.70
C ALA A 247 2.96 12.49 -7.20
N ALA A 248 2.71 11.64 -6.21
CA ALA A 248 3.67 10.63 -5.76
C ALA A 248 2.93 9.30 -5.64
N ILE A 249 3.45 8.26 -6.29
CA ILE A 249 2.80 6.96 -6.39
C ILE A 249 3.76 5.82 -6.08
N ASP A 250 3.31 4.89 -5.25
CA ASP A 250 4.02 3.68 -4.86
C ASP A 250 3.36 2.41 -5.43
N VAL A 251 2.13 2.56 -5.97
CA VAL A 251 1.29 1.44 -6.43
C VAL A 251 0.67 1.74 -7.78
N TYR A 252 0.46 0.72 -8.61
CA TYR A 252 0.08 0.87 -10.02
C TYR A 252 -1.09 -0.03 -10.40
N GLU A 253 -1.86 0.35 -11.44
CA GLU A 253 -2.93 -0.50 -12.00
C GLU A 253 -2.39 -1.85 -12.47
N ASN A 254 -1.15 -1.89 -12.97
CA ASN A 254 -0.42 -3.11 -13.28
C ASN A 254 0.91 -3.12 -12.50
N GLU A 255 1.19 -4.20 -11.81
CA GLU A 255 2.45 -4.42 -11.07
C GLU A 255 3.10 -5.75 -11.50
N PRO A 256 4.28 -5.71 -12.19
CA PRO A 256 5.04 -4.50 -12.54
C PRO A 256 4.34 -3.63 -13.60
N PRO A 257 4.66 -2.30 -13.63
CA PRO A 257 4.12 -1.38 -14.62
C PRO A 257 4.41 -1.83 -16.06
N THR A 258 3.47 -1.53 -16.95
CA THR A 258 3.57 -1.82 -18.39
C THR A 258 3.79 -0.52 -19.19
N GLU A 259 3.81 -0.61 -20.50
CA GLU A 259 3.92 0.57 -21.37
C GLU A 259 2.77 1.58 -21.15
N ALA A 260 1.59 1.10 -20.68
CA ALA A 260 0.46 1.96 -20.37
C ALA A 260 0.75 2.98 -19.24
N GLN A 261 1.60 2.61 -18.27
CA GLN A 261 1.97 3.47 -17.15
C GLN A 261 3.14 4.41 -17.45
N LYS A 262 3.86 4.20 -18.55
CA LYS A 262 5.10 4.90 -18.86
C LYS A 262 4.96 6.42 -18.86
N ALA A 263 3.95 6.94 -19.53
CA ALA A 263 3.72 8.40 -19.60
C ALA A 263 3.50 9.04 -18.23
N LEU A 264 2.85 8.34 -17.30
CA LEU A 264 2.66 8.80 -15.93
C LEU A 264 3.96 8.70 -15.11
N ILE A 265 4.70 7.60 -15.24
CA ILE A 265 5.96 7.36 -14.51
C ILE A 265 7.04 8.37 -14.95
N GLU A 266 7.12 8.68 -16.24
CA GLU A 266 8.09 9.63 -16.81
C GLU A 266 7.65 11.10 -16.67
N HIS A 267 6.43 11.37 -16.20
CA HIS A 267 5.95 12.74 -16.06
C HIS A 267 6.80 13.53 -15.04
N PRO A 268 7.29 14.74 -15.39
CA PRO A 268 8.28 15.48 -14.56
C PRO A 268 7.75 15.89 -13.17
N ASN A 269 6.44 15.92 -12.98
CA ASN A 269 5.80 16.25 -11.72
C ASN A 269 5.34 15.00 -10.93
N VAL A 270 5.80 13.81 -11.29
CA VAL A 270 5.46 12.56 -10.61
C VAL A 270 6.70 11.96 -9.96
N ALA A 271 6.61 11.63 -8.68
CA ALA A 271 7.59 10.81 -7.97
C ALA A 271 7.08 9.38 -7.86
N VAL A 272 7.94 8.40 -8.07
CA VAL A 272 7.56 6.98 -8.13
C VAL A 272 8.44 6.12 -7.25
N THR A 273 7.84 5.06 -6.67
CA THR A 273 8.54 3.97 -6.00
C THR A 273 7.90 2.62 -6.37
N PRO A 274 8.63 1.49 -6.33
CA PRO A 274 8.16 0.21 -6.82
C PRO A 274 7.46 -0.61 -5.73
N HIS A 275 6.36 -0.10 -5.16
CA HIS A 275 5.52 -0.73 -4.14
C HIS A 275 6.34 -1.14 -2.89
N ILE A 276 7.01 -0.17 -2.29
CA ILE A 276 7.91 -0.37 -1.14
C ILE A 276 7.35 0.15 0.20
N GLY A 277 6.09 0.52 0.26
CA GLY A 277 5.47 1.09 1.45
C GLY A 277 5.69 0.29 2.74
N ALA A 278 5.69 -1.04 2.65
CA ALA A 278 5.95 -1.94 3.77
C ALA A 278 7.41 -2.44 3.87
N SER A 279 8.32 -1.95 3.03
CA SER A 279 9.68 -2.50 2.88
C SER A 279 10.67 -1.80 3.81
N THR A 280 10.50 -1.97 5.12
CA THR A 280 11.45 -1.57 6.16
C THR A 280 11.79 -2.77 7.04
N ASP A 281 12.99 -2.81 7.60
CA ASP A 281 13.43 -3.91 8.48
C ASP A 281 12.47 -4.08 9.66
N GLU A 282 12.04 -2.98 10.28
CA GLU A 282 11.12 -3.01 11.40
C GLU A 282 9.72 -3.56 11.03
N ALA A 283 9.23 -3.22 9.83
CA ALA A 283 7.96 -3.78 9.36
C ALA A 283 8.09 -5.27 9.05
N GLN A 284 9.23 -5.71 8.47
CA GLN A 284 9.48 -7.13 8.20
C GLN A 284 9.48 -7.95 9.48
N ILE A 285 10.14 -7.47 10.53
CA ILE A 285 10.15 -8.11 11.85
C ILE A 285 8.73 -8.21 12.41
N ARG A 286 8.01 -7.08 12.51
CA ARG A 286 6.63 -7.06 13.06
C ARG A 286 5.65 -7.93 12.27
N VAL A 287 5.70 -7.87 10.95
CA VAL A 287 4.85 -8.67 10.06
C VAL A 287 5.15 -10.17 10.27
N SER A 288 6.43 -10.53 10.34
CA SER A 288 6.84 -11.93 10.46
C SER A 288 6.47 -12.54 11.81
N GLU A 289 6.68 -11.80 12.88
CA GLU A 289 6.30 -12.22 14.23
C GLU A 289 4.78 -12.36 14.37
N GLU A 290 4.01 -11.33 13.96
CA GLU A 290 2.55 -11.34 14.07
C GLU A 290 1.92 -12.47 13.25
N ILE A 291 2.35 -12.66 11.99
CA ILE A 291 1.75 -13.68 11.14
C ILE A 291 2.10 -15.09 11.61
N ALA A 292 3.34 -15.31 12.08
CA ALA A 292 3.75 -16.59 12.62
C ALA A 292 2.96 -16.95 13.88
N GLN A 293 2.75 -15.99 14.78
CA GLN A 293 1.95 -16.21 15.98
C GLN A 293 0.49 -16.57 15.64
N LYS A 294 -0.12 -15.87 14.70
CA LYS A 294 -1.48 -16.18 14.22
C LYS A 294 -1.59 -17.59 13.62
N VAL A 295 -0.57 -18.01 12.87
CA VAL A 295 -0.53 -19.38 12.32
C VAL A 295 -0.42 -20.41 13.45
N VAL A 296 0.46 -20.20 14.44
CA VAL A 296 0.57 -21.07 15.61
C VAL A 296 -0.76 -21.19 16.34
N ASP A 297 -1.47 -20.07 16.54
CA ASP A 297 -2.74 -20.06 17.27
C ASP A 297 -3.85 -20.84 16.57
N VAL A 298 -3.87 -20.82 15.24
CA VAL A 298 -4.85 -21.54 14.43
C VAL A 298 -4.51 -23.03 14.28
N LEU A 299 -3.22 -23.40 14.33
CA LEU A 299 -2.77 -24.78 14.10
C LEU A 299 -2.57 -25.59 15.40
N LYS A 300 -2.97 -25.07 16.55
CA LYS A 300 -2.96 -25.77 17.87
C LYS A 300 -3.92 -26.98 17.92
#